data_c2606c161443ddaaa2fbd7c03f118222
#
_entry.id   c2606c161443ddaaa2fbd7c03f118222
#
_cell.length_a   1.000
_cell.length_b   1.000
_cell.length_c   1.000
_cell.angle_alpha   90.00
_cell.angle_beta   90.00
_cell.angle_gamma   90.00
#
_symmetry.space_group_name_H-M   'P 1'
#
loop_
_entity.id
_entity.type
_entity.pdbx_description
1 polymer ?
#
loop_
_entity_poly.entity_id
_entity_poly.type
_entity_poly.pdbx_seq_one_letter_code
_entity_poly.pdbx_strand_id
1 'polypeptide(L)'
;TYPISSAEDEKDATYLAYTFVISDALDQELYQAFSVLEYALFSSPGAPVRTTLLEKGIGKDIMGSFDTGMLQPMFSVMARGANPEDKQAFVDTVQEVLLHQVAEGIDKKALLAGINASQFQFREADFGSFPKGLIFGLQCMDSWLYDEDQPFVHMHGIDVLDGLRKKVDTDYFEKLIETYLLANTHASV
;
A
#
# COMPACT_ATOMS: atom_id res chain seq x y z
N THR A 1 18.86 -7.16 -12.07
CA THR A 1 19.02 -8.61 -12.29
C THR A 1 19.46 -9.25 -10.98
N TYR A 2 18.93 -10.42 -10.67
CA TYR A 2 19.34 -11.23 -9.52
C TYR A 2 19.80 -12.60 -10.01
N PRO A 3 20.73 -13.28 -9.29
CA PRO A 3 21.21 -14.58 -9.71
C PRO A 3 20.13 -15.64 -9.49
N ILE A 4 19.95 -16.50 -10.49
CA ILE A 4 19.17 -17.73 -10.40
C ILE A 4 20.11 -18.93 -10.51
N SER A 5 19.68 -20.08 -9.99
CA SER A 5 20.42 -21.33 -10.13
C SER A 5 20.44 -21.78 -11.59
N SER A 6 21.52 -22.38 -12.05
CA SER A 6 21.62 -22.96 -13.40
C SER A 6 20.59 -24.08 -13.68
N ALA A 7 19.92 -24.56 -12.64
CA ALA A 7 18.85 -25.57 -12.74
C ALA A 7 17.44 -24.93 -12.77
N GLU A 8 17.33 -23.61 -12.56
CA GLU A 8 16.05 -22.87 -12.62
C GLU A 8 15.81 -22.34 -14.02
N ASP A 9 14.55 -22.36 -14.45
CA ASP A 9 14.12 -21.76 -15.71
C ASP A 9 14.02 -20.24 -15.52
N GLU A 10 14.41 -19.49 -16.54
CA GLU A 10 14.19 -18.03 -16.58
C GLU A 10 12.70 -17.67 -16.69
N LYS A 11 11.89 -18.62 -17.14
CA LYS A 11 10.45 -18.46 -17.21
C LYS A 11 9.86 -18.29 -15.79
N ASP A 12 8.94 -17.33 -15.67
CA ASP A 12 8.27 -16.99 -14.42
C ASP A 12 9.26 -16.59 -13.28
N ALA A 13 10.42 -16.04 -13.66
CA ALA A 13 11.45 -15.61 -12.71
C ALA A 13 11.54 -14.10 -12.55
N THR A 14 10.66 -13.33 -13.19
CA THR A 14 10.68 -11.87 -13.16
C THR A 14 9.83 -11.32 -12.01
N TYR A 15 10.31 -10.22 -11.42
CA TYR A 15 9.55 -9.36 -10.55
C TYR A 15 9.15 -8.11 -11.32
N LEU A 16 7.86 -7.82 -11.36
CA LEU A 16 7.33 -6.56 -11.87
C LEU A 16 6.85 -5.75 -10.69
N ALA A 17 7.32 -4.50 -10.57
CA ALA A 17 6.88 -3.61 -9.51
C ALA A 17 6.39 -2.29 -10.11
N TYR A 18 5.19 -1.87 -9.74
CA TYR A 18 4.64 -0.57 -10.09
C TYR A 18 4.54 0.26 -8.81
N THR A 19 5.34 1.32 -8.74
CA THR A 19 5.54 2.14 -7.55
C THR A 19 5.11 3.57 -7.80
N PHE A 20 4.37 4.13 -6.85
CA PHE A 20 3.87 5.50 -6.86
C PHE A 20 4.47 6.25 -5.67
N VAL A 21 4.96 7.45 -5.89
CA VAL A 21 5.35 8.36 -4.83
C VAL A 21 4.09 9.04 -4.30
N ILE A 22 3.85 8.89 -2.99
CA ILE A 22 2.71 9.49 -2.32
C ILE A 22 3.21 10.67 -1.51
N SER A 23 2.70 11.84 -1.69
CA SER A 23 2.88 13.05 -0.90
C SER A 23 4.11 13.09 0.07
N ASP A 24 3.85 13.50 1.32
CA ASP A 24 4.82 13.78 2.38
C ASP A 24 4.53 12.90 3.61
N ALA A 25 5.57 12.35 4.22
CA ALA A 25 5.46 11.54 5.43
C ALA A 25 4.89 12.31 6.64
N LEU A 26 4.93 13.64 6.63
CA LEU A 26 4.36 14.49 7.68
C LEU A 26 2.83 14.62 7.58
N ASP A 27 2.22 14.26 6.45
CA ASP A 27 0.77 14.18 6.32
C ASP A 27 0.24 12.91 6.98
N GLN A 28 -0.11 13.04 8.25
CA GLN A 28 -0.58 11.94 9.08
C GLN A 28 -1.86 11.28 8.55
N GLU A 29 -2.75 12.05 7.94
CA GLU A 29 -4.00 11.52 7.39
C GLU A 29 -3.73 10.66 6.16
N LEU A 30 -2.92 11.15 5.21
CA LEU A 30 -2.52 10.38 4.03
C LEU A 30 -1.72 9.13 4.42
N TYR A 31 -0.82 9.24 5.39
CA TYR A 31 -0.05 8.11 5.91
C TYR A 31 -0.97 6.96 6.38
N GLN A 32 -1.99 7.26 7.18
CA GLN A 32 -2.94 6.24 7.65
C GLN A 32 -3.90 5.79 6.54
N ALA A 33 -4.36 6.71 5.69
CA ALA A 33 -5.30 6.39 4.63
C ALA A 33 -4.69 5.44 3.57
N PHE A 34 -3.42 5.64 3.19
CA PHE A 34 -2.73 4.73 2.27
C PHE A 34 -2.41 3.37 2.88
N SER A 35 -2.17 3.29 4.19
CA SER A 35 -2.09 2.00 4.89
C SER A 35 -3.41 1.21 4.82
N VAL A 36 -4.55 1.91 4.97
CA VAL A 36 -5.89 1.31 4.82
C VAL A 36 -6.16 0.91 3.37
N LEU A 37 -5.78 1.74 2.38
CA LEU A 37 -5.90 1.43 0.96
C LEU A 37 -5.03 0.23 0.55
N GLU A 38 -3.80 0.12 1.07
CA GLU A 38 -2.95 -1.04 0.84
C GLU A 38 -3.69 -2.32 1.25
N TYR A 39 -4.22 -2.33 2.47
CA TYR A 39 -4.99 -3.47 2.95
C TYR A 39 -6.20 -3.78 2.05
N ALA A 40 -7.00 -2.79 1.71
CA ALA A 40 -8.23 -2.99 0.93
C ALA A 40 -7.96 -3.47 -0.50
N LEU A 41 -6.91 -2.96 -1.15
CA LEU A 41 -6.60 -3.22 -2.56
C LEU A 41 -5.77 -4.49 -2.79
N PHE A 42 -4.93 -4.89 -1.80
CA PHE A 42 -3.96 -5.97 -1.99
C PHE A 42 -4.01 -7.08 -0.94
N SER A 43 -4.25 -6.76 0.34
CA SER A 43 -4.04 -7.68 1.46
C SER A 43 -5.33 -8.31 1.98
N SER A 44 -6.49 -7.67 1.77
CA SER A 44 -7.78 -8.22 2.21
C SER A 44 -8.15 -9.50 1.46
N PRO A 45 -8.95 -10.40 2.05
CA PRO A 45 -9.49 -11.54 1.33
C PRO A 45 -10.30 -11.09 0.10
N GLY A 46 -9.92 -11.55 -1.09
CA GLY A 46 -10.55 -11.14 -2.35
C GLY A 46 -10.15 -9.73 -2.82
N ALA A 47 -9.03 -9.20 -2.33
CA ALA A 47 -8.52 -7.89 -2.74
C ALA A 47 -8.47 -7.72 -4.26
N PRO A 48 -9.03 -6.64 -4.82
CA PRO A 48 -9.33 -6.56 -6.25
C PRO A 48 -8.08 -6.59 -7.14
N VAL A 49 -7.02 -5.89 -6.79
CA VAL A 49 -5.78 -5.88 -7.60
C VAL A 49 -5.12 -7.24 -7.58
N ARG A 50 -4.99 -7.84 -6.40
CA ARG A 50 -4.38 -9.18 -6.26
C ARG A 50 -5.15 -10.23 -7.04
N THR A 51 -6.47 -10.27 -6.88
CA THR A 51 -7.33 -11.27 -7.52
C THR A 51 -7.27 -11.14 -9.03
N THR A 52 -7.43 -9.93 -9.57
CA THR A 52 -7.45 -9.70 -11.02
C THR A 52 -6.12 -10.05 -11.69
N LEU A 53 -4.98 -9.69 -11.07
CA LEU A 53 -3.66 -10.03 -11.61
C LEU A 53 -3.43 -11.54 -11.64
N LEU A 54 -3.81 -12.26 -10.57
CA LEU A 54 -3.69 -13.71 -10.51
C LEU A 54 -4.62 -14.40 -11.52
N GLU A 55 -5.86 -13.93 -11.69
CA GLU A 55 -6.82 -14.47 -12.68
C GLU A 55 -6.34 -14.27 -14.11
N LYS A 56 -5.66 -13.15 -14.41
CA LYS A 56 -5.02 -12.90 -15.70
C LYS A 56 -3.71 -13.68 -15.90
N GLY A 57 -3.24 -14.41 -14.88
CA GLY A 57 -1.98 -15.16 -14.92
C GLY A 57 -0.73 -14.28 -14.88
N ILE A 58 -0.85 -13.03 -14.42
CA ILE A 58 0.26 -12.08 -14.30
C ILE A 58 0.91 -12.28 -12.93
N GLY A 59 2.01 -13.03 -12.90
CA GLY A 59 2.69 -13.42 -11.68
C GLY A 59 2.05 -14.59 -10.94
N LYS A 60 2.80 -15.19 -10.05
CA LYS A 60 2.38 -16.31 -9.19
C LYS A 60 2.00 -15.84 -7.78
N ASP A 61 2.51 -14.70 -7.38
CA ASP A 61 2.18 -14.05 -6.11
C ASP A 61 2.15 -12.54 -6.30
N ILE A 62 1.17 -11.89 -5.69
CA ILE A 62 0.96 -10.45 -5.77
C ILE A 62 1.02 -9.89 -4.35
N MET A 63 1.87 -8.88 -4.19
CA MET A 63 2.09 -8.20 -2.93
C MET A 63 1.83 -6.70 -3.10
N GLY A 64 1.16 -6.09 -2.13
CA GLY A 64 1.13 -4.65 -1.96
C GLY A 64 2.13 -4.23 -0.87
N SER A 65 2.58 -3.00 -0.92
CA SER A 65 3.32 -2.38 0.17
C SER A 65 3.11 -0.88 0.20
N PHE A 66 3.10 -0.33 1.39
CA PHE A 66 3.20 1.10 1.61
C PHE A 66 4.42 1.35 2.49
N ASP A 67 5.50 1.82 1.87
CA ASP A 67 6.77 2.09 2.54
C ASP A 67 6.79 3.54 3.02
N THR A 68 6.85 3.71 4.33
CA THR A 68 6.73 4.98 5.04
C THR A 68 8.04 5.48 5.65
N GLY A 69 9.11 4.69 5.58
CA GLY A 69 10.41 5.00 6.19
C GLY A 69 11.20 6.10 5.46
N MET A 70 10.56 6.95 4.67
CA MET A 70 11.19 8.03 3.91
C MET A 70 10.28 9.25 3.81
N LEU A 71 10.86 10.43 3.49
CA LEU A 71 10.11 11.69 3.38
C LEU A 71 8.94 11.60 2.40
N GLN A 72 9.14 10.92 1.29
CA GLN A 72 8.09 10.68 0.29
C GLN A 72 7.72 9.21 0.30
N PRO A 73 6.68 8.82 1.05
CA PRO A 73 6.23 7.43 1.13
C PRO A 73 5.93 6.84 -0.25
N MET A 74 6.21 5.55 -0.41
CA MET A 74 5.99 4.85 -1.68
C MET A 74 4.90 3.79 -1.53
N PHE A 75 3.93 3.85 -2.42
CA PHE A 75 2.88 2.86 -2.56
C PHE A 75 3.20 1.95 -3.75
N SER A 76 3.32 0.65 -3.51
CA SER A 76 3.80 -0.26 -4.54
C SER A 76 2.91 -1.50 -4.66
N VAL A 77 2.76 -1.98 -5.90
CA VAL A 77 2.27 -3.31 -6.19
C VAL A 77 3.35 -4.10 -6.90
N MET A 78 3.56 -5.34 -6.46
CA MET A 78 4.59 -6.21 -6.99
C MET A 78 3.99 -7.56 -7.41
N ALA A 79 4.27 -7.97 -8.65
CA ALA A 79 4.00 -9.31 -9.14
C ALA A 79 5.31 -10.11 -9.15
N ARG A 80 5.33 -11.19 -8.38
CA ARG A 80 6.44 -12.14 -8.33
C ARG A 80 6.14 -13.34 -9.21
N GLY A 81 7.14 -13.85 -9.90
CA GLY A 81 6.96 -15.00 -10.79
C GLY A 81 6.22 -14.64 -12.07
N ALA A 82 6.44 -13.44 -12.58
CA ALA A 82 5.97 -12.95 -13.87
C ALA A 82 7.03 -13.12 -14.95
N ASN A 83 6.76 -12.63 -16.15
CA ASN A 83 7.70 -12.60 -17.26
C ASN A 83 7.92 -11.14 -17.73
N PRO A 84 9.05 -10.82 -18.38
CA PRO A 84 9.33 -9.44 -18.84
C PRO A 84 8.27 -8.91 -19.82
N GLU A 85 7.71 -9.79 -20.66
CA GLU A 85 6.65 -9.47 -21.62
C GLU A 85 5.32 -9.07 -20.96
N ASP A 86 5.09 -9.49 -19.72
CA ASP A 86 3.87 -9.18 -18.97
C ASP A 86 3.84 -7.72 -18.47
N LYS A 87 4.95 -6.97 -18.61
CA LYS A 87 5.09 -5.61 -18.03
C LYS A 87 3.94 -4.69 -18.41
N GLN A 88 3.57 -4.59 -19.69
CA GLN A 88 2.49 -3.70 -20.12
C GLN A 88 1.12 -4.19 -19.61
N ALA A 89 0.85 -5.49 -19.73
CA ALA A 89 -0.39 -6.09 -19.23
C ALA A 89 -0.54 -5.90 -17.70
N PHE A 90 0.57 -5.95 -16.96
CA PHE A 90 0.60 -5.69 -15.52
C PHE A 90 0.17 -4.25 -15.21
N VAL A 91 0.78 -3.26 -15.88
CA VAL A 91 0.43 -1.84 -15.68
C VAL A 91 -1.02 -1.58 -16.04
N ASP A 92 -1.44 -2.02 -17.23
CA ASP A 92 -2.81 -1.81 -17.73
C ASP A 92 -3.85 -2.44 -16.80
N THR A 93 -3.56 -3.64 -16.27
CA THR A 93 -4.46 -4.32 -15.33
C THR A 93 -4.56 -3.57 -14.00
N VAL A 94 -3.44 -3.09 -13.44
CA VAL A 94 -3.48 -2.29 -12.21
C VAL A 94 -4.30 -1.02 -12.43
N GLN A 95 -4.07 -0.30 -13.52
CA GLN A 95 -4.83 0.92 -13.83
C GLN A 95 -6.31 0.64 -14.06
N GLU A 96 -6.66 -0.42 -14.78
CA GLU A 96 -8.05 -0.84 -15.01
C GLU A 96 -8.78 -1.11 -13.69
N VAL A 97 -8.15 -1.84 -12.78
CA VAL A 97 -8.74 -2.12 -11.46
C VAL A 97 -8.89 -0.85 -10.64
N LEU A 98 -7.89 0.03 -10.61
CA LEU A 98 -7.98 1.30 -9.89
C LEU A 98 -9.09 2.20 -10.44
N LEU A 99 -9.23 2.30 -11.78
CA LEU A 99 -10.33 3.03 -12.43
C LEU A 99 -11.69 2.43 -12.06
N HIS A 100 -11.80 1.11 -12.01
CA HIS A 100 -13.03 0.43 -11.59
C HIS A 100 -13.38 0.76 -10.13
N GLN A 101 -12.38 0.76 -9.22
CA GLN A 101 -12.62 1.13 -7.82
C GLN A 101 -13.08 2.58 -7.67
N VAL A 102 -12.57 3.50 -8.49
CA VAL A 102 -13.05 4.90 -8.49
C VAL A 102 -14.49 5.01 -9.02
N ALA A 103 -14.84 4.25 -10.05
CA ALA A 103 -16.15 4.32 -10.69
C ALA A 103 -17.26 3.64 -9.87
N GLU A 104 -17.00 2.46 -9.31
CA GLU A 104 -18.01 1.63 -8.63
C GLU A 104 -17.95 1.74 -7.10
N GLY A 105 -16.89 2.36 -6.57
CA GLY A 105 -16.59 2.45 -5.15
C GLY A 105 -15.76 1.28 -4.63
N ILE A 106 -15.02 1.55 -3.55
CA ILE A 106 -14.21 0.55 -2.86
C ILE A 106 -15.11 -0.23 -1.88
N ASP A 107 -14.82 -1.53 -1.70
CA ASP A 107 -15.54 -2.32 -0.68
C ASP A 107 -15.35 -1.71 0.72
N LYS A 108 -16.42 -1.13 1.24
CA LYS A 108 -16.46 -0.51 2.56
C LYS A 108 -16.09 -1.48 3.69
N LYS A 109 -16.39 -2.78 3.52
CA LYS A 109 -16.03 -3.79 4.51
C LYS A 109 -14.51 -4.00 4.53
N ALA A 110 -13.86 -3.98 3.37
CA ALA A 110 -12.40 -4.07 3.28
C ALA A 110 -11.73 -2.83 3.90
N LEU A 111 -12.24 -1.61 3.62
CA LEU A 111 -11.75 -0.38 4.27
C LEU A 111 -11.91 -0.42 5.80
N LEU A 112 -13.09 -0.80 6.29
CA LEU A 112 -13.33 -0.93 7.73
C LEU A 112 -12.47 -2.02 8.37
N ALA A 113 -12.22 -3.13 7.67
CA ALA A 113 -11.33 -4.17 8.15
C ALA A 113 -9.87 -3.68 8.25
N GLY A 114 -9.38 -2.92 7.27
CA GLY A 114 -8.07 -2.27 7.31
C GLY A 114 -7.95 -1.30 8.49
N ILE A 115 -8.95 -0.43 8.69
CA ILE A 115 -8.99 0.49 9.84
C ILE A 115 -8.97 -0.30 11.16
N ASN A 116 -9.78 -1.36 11.29
CA ASN A 116 -9.82 -2.18 12.49
C ASN A 116 -8.49 -2.87 12.77
N ALA A 117 -7.84 -3.42 11.74
CA ALA A 117 -6.55 -4.08 11.85
C ALA A 117 -5.47 -3.08 12.34
N SER A 118 -5.42 -1.89 11.75
CA SER A 118 -4.50 -0.84 12.16
C SER A 118 -4.77 -0.37 13.60
N GLN A 119 -6.04 -0.12 13.97
CA GLN A 119 -6.40 0.24 15.35
C GLN A 119 -6.05 -0.84 16.35
N PHE A 120 -6.27 -2.11 16.01
CA PHE A 120 -5.88 -3.23 16.86
C PHE A 120 -4.38 -3.26 17.08
N GLN A 121 -3.60 -3.14 16.00
CA GLN A 121 -2.13 -3.10 16.08
C GLN A 121 -1.62 -1.96 16.96
N PHE A 122 -2.20 -0.75 16.85
CA PHE A 122 -1.85 0.37 17.71
C PHE A 122 -2.19 0.14 19.19
N ARG A 123 -3.38 -0.39 19.49
CA ARG A 123 -3.86 -0.61 20.88
C ARG A 123 -3.10 -1.70 21.60
N GLU A 124 -2.90 -2.83 20.92
CA GLU A 124 -2.21 -3.99 21.51
C GLU A 124 -0.68 -3.83 21.44
N ALA A 125 -0.19 -2.91 20.59
CA ALA A 125 1.22 -2.79 20.26
C ALA A 125 1.81 -4.17 19.89
N ASP A 126 1.04 -4.91 19.07
CA ASP A 126 1.44 -6.24 18.59
C ASP A 126 2.31 -6.08 17.34
N PHE A 127 3.60 -6.12 17.56
CA PHE A 127 4.63 -6.05 16.51
C PHE A 127 5.36 -7.39 16.34
N GLY A 128 4.69 -8.49 16.68
CA GLY A 128 5.27 -9.83 16.61
C GLY A 128 6.49 -9.98 17.50
N SER A 129 7.62 -10.40 16.93
CA SER A 129 8.87 -10.60 17.67
C SER A 129 9.69 -9.33 17.94
N PHE A 130 9.28 -8.18 17.40
CA PHE A 130 10.03 -6.93 17.59
C PHE A 130 9.70 -6.27 18.93
N PRO A 131 10.72 -5.72 19.65
CA PRO A 131 10.48 -4.94 20.86
C PRO A 131 9.60 -3.71 20.59
N LYS A 132 8.57 -3.50 21.41
CA LYS A 132 7.63 -2.38 21.27
C LYS A 132 8.34 -1.03 21.18
N GLY A 133 9.33 -0.80 22.06
CA GLY A 133 10.09 0.45 22.06
C GLY A 133 10.88 0.71 20.78
N LEU A 134 11.37 -0.36 20.11
CA LEU A 134 12.02 -0.22 18.81
C LEU A 134 11.05 0.27 17.75
N ILE A 135 9.88 -0.37 17.64
CA ILE A 135 8.89 0.00 16.61
C ILE A 135 8.36 1.43 16.85
N PHE A 136 8.01 1.78 18.08
CA PHE A 136 7.62 3.16 18.38
C PHE A 136 8.75 4.16 18.11
N GLY A 137 10.01 3.80 18.40
CA GLY A 137 11.15 4.63 18.06
C GLY A 137 11.30 4.84 16.54
N LEU A 138 11.12 3.81 15.74
CA LEU A 138 11.13 3.91 14.27
C LEU A 138 9.97 4.78 13.77
N GLN A 139 8.76 4.60 14.30
CA GLN A 139 7.61 5.45 13.93
C GLN A 139 7.83 6.93 14.27
N CYS A 140 8.50 7.23 15.38
CA CYS A 140 8.90 8.61 15.66
C CYS A 140 9.90 9.13 14.61
N MET A 141 10.82 8.28 14.14
CA MET A 141 11.81 8.67 13.12
C MET A 141 11.17 8.96 11.76
N ASP A 142 10.02 8.38 11.44
CA ASP A 142 9.30 8.61 10.17
C ASP A 142 8.87 10.08 9.99
N SER A 143 8.78 10.84 11.08
CA SER A 143 8.52 12.28 11.04
C SER A 143 9.70 13.11 11.57
N TRP A 144 10.33 12.71 12.67
CA TRP A 144 11.37 13.48 13.33
C TRP A 144 12.62 13.73 12.46
N LEU A 145 12.96 12.83 11.57
CA LEU A 145 14.07 12.99 10.62
C LEU A 145 13.86 14.17 9.65
N TYR A 146 12.62 14.57 9.43
CA TYR A 146 12.23 15.56 8.43
C TYR A 146 11.74 16.86 9.03
N ASP A 147 11.24 16.81 10.27
CA ASP A 147 10.81 17.98 11.05
C ASP A 147 11.11 17.75 12.53
N GLU A 148 12.09 18.49 13.07
CA GLU A 148 12.53 18.36 14.45
C GLU A 148 11.47 18.76 15.49
N ASP A 149 10.49 19.56 15.08
CA ASP A 149 9.37 20.00 15.93
C ASP A 149 8.21 18.99 15.95
N GLN A 150 8.25 17.96 15.10
CA GLN A 150 7.16 16.99 14.93
C GLN A 150 7.56 15.52 15.17
N PRO A 151 8.21 15.17 16.30
CA PRO A 151 8.70 13.79 16.50
C PRO A 151 7.59 12.76 16.76
N PHE A 152 6.37 13.19 17.07
CA PHE A 152 5.28 12.30 17.53
C PHE A 152 4.06 12.30 16.61
N VAL A 153 4.15 12.82 15.40
CA VAL A 153 3.04 12.90 14.45
C VAL A 153 2.34 11.54 14.30
N HIS A 154 3.10 10.48 14.07
CA HIS A 154 2.53 9.16 13.82
C HIS A 154 2.08 8.39 15.07
N MET A 155 2.35 8.91 16.25
CA MET A 155 1.88 8.31 17.52
C MET A 155 0.38 8.54 17.79
N HIS A 156 -0.25 9.48 17.07
CA HIS A 156 -1.68 9.78 17.16
C HIS A 156 -2.55 9.02 16.13
N GLY A 157 -2.04 7.90 15.60
CA GLY A 157 -2.70 7.15 14.55
C GLY A 157 -4.14 6.71 14.85
N ILE A 158 -4.48 6.44 16.12
CA ILE A 158 -5.85 6.02 16.51
C ILE A 158 -6.87 7.12 16.21
N ASP A 159 -6.59 8.37 16.55
CA ASP A 159 -7.52 9.49 16.34
C ASP A 159 -7.72 9.73 14.84
N VAL A 160 -6.66 9.60 14.05
CA VAL A 160 -6.72 9.68 12.58
C VAL A 160 -7.57 8.56 12.00
N LEU A 161 -7.37 7.32 12.44
CA LEU A 161 -8.17 6.17 11.99
C LEU A 161 -9.65 6.30 12.36
N ASP A 162 -9.98 6.91 13.51
CA ASP A 162 -11.37 7.25 13.88
C ASP A 162 -11.96 8.32 12.95
N GLY A 163 -11.13 9.27 12.50
CA GLY A 163 -11.49 10.25 11.47
C GLY A 163 -11.74 9.58 10.11
N LEU A 164 -10.84 8.70 9.67
CA LEU A 164 -10.96 7.95 8.41
C LEU A 164 -12.19 7.04 8.39
N ARG A 165 -12.54 6.44 9.52
CA ARG A 165 -13.77 5.62 9.64
C ARG A 165 -15.04 6.39 9.24
N LYS A 166 -15.14 7.67 9.58
CA LYS A 166 -16.28 8.53 9.21
C LYS A 166 -16.29 8.86 7.72
N LYS A 167 -15.15 8.74 7.05
CA LYS A 167 -14.99 9.01 5.61
C LYS A 167 -15.29 7.80 4.72
N VAL A 168 -15.41 6.59 5.29
CA VAL A 168 -15.70 5.34 4.53
C VAL A 168 -17.03 5.42 3.77
N ASP A 169 -17.99 6.19 4.26
CA ASP A 169 -19.29 6.39 3.58
C ASP A 169 -19.30 7.55 2.57
N THR A 170 -18.15 8.14 2.31
CA THR A 170 -17.95 9.21 1.33
C THR A 170 -17.07 8.71 0.17
N ASP A 171 -16.80 9.57 -0.80
CA ASP A 171 -15.89 9.32 -1.94
C ASP A 171 -14.41 9.64 -1.62
N TYR A 172 -14.05 9.70 -0.34
CA TYR A 172 -12.72 10.12 0.11
C TYR A 172 -11.61 9.20 -0.40
N PHE A 173 -11.77 7.89 -0.23
CA PHE A 173 -10.75 6.91 -0.62
C PHE A 173 -10.63 6.78 -2.15
N GLU A 174 -11.76 6.89 -2.86
CA GLU A 174 -11.79 6.94 -4.32
C GLU A 174 -11.02 8.15 -4.86
N LYS A 175 -11.19 9.32 -4.25
CA LYS A 175 -10.42 10.53 -4.58
C LYS A 175 -8.92 10.40 -4.31
N LEU A 176 -8.54 9.65 -3.28
CA LEU A 176 -7.12 9.36 -3.06
C LEU A 176 -6.54 8.51 -4.19
N ILE A 177 -7.27 7.48 -4.64
CA ILE A 177 -6.85 6.67 -5.80
C ILE A 177 -6.73 7.55 -7.04
N GLU A 178 -7.74 8.37 -7.32
CA GLU A 178 -7.75 9.25 -8.49
C GLU A 178 -6.55 10.20 -8.47
N THR A 179 -6.31 10.88 -7.34
CA THR A 179 -5.31 11.93 -7.23
C THR A 179 -3.88 11.38 -7.16
N TYR A 180 -3.67 10.36 -6.34
CA TYR A 180 -2.32 9.91 -6.00
C TYR A 180 -1.85 8.67 -6.74
N LEU A 181 -2.75 7.90 -7.36
CA LEU A 181 -2.38 6.71 -8.13
C LEU A 181 -2.64 6.92 -9.63
N LEU A 182 -3.85 7.28 -10.03
CA LEU A 182 -4.21 7.42 -11.45
C LEU A 182 -3.65 8.68 -12.10
N ALA A 183 -3.72 9.82 -11.41
CA ALA A 183 -3.15 11.09 -11.89
C ALA A 183 -1.69 11.31 -11.49
N ASN A 184 -1.03 10.29 -10.92
CA ASN A 184 0.34 10.38 -10.42
C ASN A 184 1.34 10.57 -11.56
N THR A 185 2.18 11.61 -11.47
CA THR A 185 3.26 11.89 -12.44
C THR A 185 4.63 11.36 -12.00
N HIS A 186 4.72 10.78 -10.79
CA HIS A 186 5.93 10.23 -10.19
C HIS A 186 5.76 8.74 -9.92
N ALA A 187 5.33 8.01 -10.96
CA ALA A 187 5.20 6.56 -10.92
C ALA A 187 6.26 5.89 -11.79
N SER A 188 6.68 4.69 -11.42
CA SER A 188 7.71 3.91 -12.14
C SER A 188 7.37 2.42 -12.14
N VAL A 189 7.76 1.75 -13.24
CA VAL A 189 7.61 0.30 -13.42
C VAL A 189 8.94 -0.34 -13.80
#